data_2869a4d69c3d8e891baf1f49dfd95b3f
#
_entry.id   2869a4d69c3d8e891baf1f49dfd95b3f
#
_cell.length_a   1.000
_cell.length_b   1.000
_cell.length_c   1.000
_cell.angle_alpha   90.00
_cell.angle_beta   90.00
_cell.angle_gamma   90.00
#
_symmetry.space_group_name_H-M   'P 1'
#
loop_
_entity.id
_entity.type
_entity.pdbx_description
1 polymer ?
#
loop_
_entity_poly.entity_id
_entity_poly.type
_entity_poly.pdbx_seq_one_letter_code
_entity_poly.pdbx_strand_id
1 'polypeptide(L)'
;MKIFTRKKKYNWEIFVAPIFFIGIGLIFYLYRLDISFFASLPLLFIYAKFLRRMEKLPSASTLLILTSLIIIIFFIIKIIFKLSGFWLPAVGFGILITLLFDNLELSLSFSIFLSFLAASLTGRDFSFCISLFCASFLASMLSFRIRRRTQIIKAGFWGGLIQYGIIFLMKNFPHISRKFSFSQIEGLGSCVGCGIASSIIVIGVLPIFEFIFGVVTNISLLELSDFNHPLLRRMILEAPGTYQHSLVVAHLAESAAEAIGANSLLARVGAYYHDIGKILKPQYFVENQIPYRDTHRELKPSISRLIIINHVKEGIELAKKYRLNPRIIDFIQQHHGKSLVYYFYQRAKELNQYEYLEEDYRYPGPLPQSREVAIVSLADTTEAVSRTLEEPTPKRIEELVKEVVRKKFLEGELDESGLTLSDLDKIIKSFNHILNAVFHTRVIYPKDESSDKKSTKLKEDKDK
;
A
#
# COMPACT_ATOMS: atom_id res chain seq x y z
N MET A 1 38.25 -8.09 -8.55
CA MET A 1 37.72 -9.47 -8.48
C MET A 1 36.36 -9.37 -7.81
N LYS A 2 35.29 -9.20 -8.62
CA LYS A 2 33.90 -8.99 -8.16
C LYS A 2 33.29 -10.34 -7.87
N ILE A 3 33.13 -10.69 -6.62
CA ILE A 3 32.31 -11.81 -6.20
C ILE A 3 30.87 -11.31 -6.16
N PHE A 4 30.15 -11.53 -7.27
CA PHE A 4 28.70 -11.43 -7.33
C PHE A 4 28.11 -12.51 -6.43
N THR A 5 27.75 -12.18 -5.21
CA THR A 5 26.82 -13.00 -4.43
C THR A 5 25.41 -12.82 -4.98
N ARG A 6 25.14 -13.46 -6.11
CA ARG A 6 23.78 -13.79 -6.55
C ARG A 6 23.17 -14.62 -5.42
N LYS A 7 22.38 -14.00 -4.51
CA LYS A 7 21.50 -14.75 -3.62
C LYS A 7 20.70 -15.69 -4.50
N LYS A 8 21.07 -16.98 -4.52
CA LYS A 8 20.26 -18.03 -5.09
C LYS A 8 18.91 -17.93 -4.38
N LYS A 9 17.89 -17.35 -5.04
CA LYS A 9 16.50 -17.58 -4.67
C LYS A 9 16.33 -19.09 -4.78
N TYR A 10 16.43 -19.78 -3.66
CA TYR A 10 16.02 -21.17 -3.59
C TYR A 10 14.58 -21.21 -4.08
N ASN A 11 14.35 -21.95 -5.15
CA ASN A 11 13.00 -22.19 -5.66
C ASN A 11 12.29 -23.16 -4.71
N TRP A 12 11.92 -22.67 -3.53
CA TRP A 12 11.10 -23.40 -2.56
C TRP A 12 9.82 -23.93 -3.19
N GLU A 13 9.37 -23.29 -4.26
CA GLU A 13 8.20 -23.69 -5.08
C GLU A 13 8.34 -25.14 -5.59
N ILE A 14 9.56 -25.62 -5.90
CA ILE A 14 9.80 -26.98 -6.40
C ILE A 14 9.57 -28.02 -5.31
N PHE A 15 9.83 -27.68 -4.05
CA PHE A 15 9.66 -28.61 -2.91
C PHE A 15 8.31 -28.46 -2.23
N VAL A 16 7.79 -27.25 -2.13
CA VAL A 16 6.50 -26.96 -1.44
C VAL A 16 5.31 -27.48 -2.24
N ALA A 17 5.31 -27.36 -3.57
CA ALA A 17 4.21 -27.82 -4.39
C ALA A 17 3.97 -29.35 -4.31
N PRO A 18 4.97 -30.24 -4.42
CA PRO A 18 4.76 -31.69 -4.25
C PRO A 18 4.27 -32.08 -2.86
N ILE A 19 4.84 -31.49 -1.80
CA ILE A 19 4.43 -31.74 -0.42
C ILE A 19 2.97 -31.32 -0.21
N PHE A 20 2.59 -30.18 -0.76
CA PHE A 20 1.23 -29.67 -0.75
C PHE A 20 0.25 -30.64 -1.44
N PHE A 21 0.57 -31.08 -2.67
CA PHE A 21 -0.31 -32.01 -3.41
C PHE A 21 -0.39 -33.39 -2.75
N ILE A 22 0.71 -33.91 -2.18
CA ILE A 22 0.72 -35.17 -1.44
C ILE A 22 -0.12 -35.03 -0.16
N GLY A 23 0.05 -33.94 0.60
CA GLY A 23 -0.72 -33.70 1.82
C GLY A 23 -2.22 -33.56 1.55
N ILE A 24 -2.60 -32.82 0.52
CA ILE A 24 -3.99 -32.71 0.08
C ILE A 24 -4.51 -34.09 -0.40
N GLY A 25 -3.74 -34.82 -1.20
CA GLY A 25 -4.10 -36.15 -1.67
C GLY A 25 -4.38 -37.12 -0.52
N LEU A 26 -3.55 -37.11 0.52
CA LEU A 26 -3.75 -37.92 1.72
C LEU A 26 -5.02 -37.53 2.49
N ILE A 27 -5.30 -36.25 2.65
CA ILE A 27 -6.52 -35.75 3.27
C ILE A 27 -7.75 -36.22 2.49
N PHE A 28 -7.71 -36.13 1.17
CA PHE A 28 -8.78 -36.61 0.29
C PHE A 28 -9.02 -38.12 0.39
N TYR A 29 -7.94 -38.89 0.40
CA TYR A 29 -8.01 -40.33 0.57
C TYR A 29 -8.64 -40.73 1.91
N LEU A 30 -8.22 -40.08 2.99
CA LEU A 30 -8.70 -40.35 4.35
C LEU A 30 -10.20 -39.98 4.54
N TYR A 31 -10.67 -38.93 3.87
CA TYR A 31 -12.05 -38.43 4.03
C TYR A 31 -12.98 -38.75 2.88
N ARG A 32 -12.58 -39.56 1.90
CA ARG A 32 -13.35 -39.93 0.70
C ARG A 32 -14.02 -38.71 0.02
N LEU A 33 -13.27 -37.63 -0.12
CA LEU A 33 -13.75 -36.39 -0.74
C LEU A 33 -13.88 -36.57 -2.26
N ASP A 34 -14.80 -35.85 -2.84
CA ASP A 34 -15.20 -36.00 -4.25
C ASP A 34 -14.07 -35.59 -5.22
N ILE A 35 -13.87 -36.35 -6.26
CA ILE A 35 -12.83 -36.13 -7.29
C ILE A 35 -12.95 -34.76 -7.99
N SER A 36 -14.19 -34.21 -8.03
CA SER A 36 -14.45 -32.87 -8.61
C SER A 36 -13.67 -31.75 -7.95
N PHE A 37 -13.34 -31.88 -6.66
CA PHE A 37 -12.49 -30.92 -5.95
C PHE A 37 -11.04 -30.94 -6.47
N PHE A 38 -10.49 -32.12 -6.78
CA PHE A 38 -9.14 -32.22 -7.36
C PHE A 38 -9.01 -31.48 -8.69
N ALA A 39 -10.07 -31.41 -9.49
CA ALA A 39 -10.07 -30.69 -10.75
C ALA A 39 -10.06 -29.17 -10.55
N SER A 40 -10.57 -28.64 -9.44
CA SER A 40 -10.62 -27.19 -9.18
C SER A 40 -9.25 -26.61 -8.77
N LEU A 41 -8.39 -27.39 -8.11
CA LEU A 41 -7.05 -26.97 -7.68
C LEU A 41 -6.11 -26.64 -8.86
N PRO A 42 -5.91 -27.52 -9.86
CA PRO A 42 -5.10 -27.19 -11.02
C PRO A 42 -5.61 -25.98 -11.78
N LEU A 43 -6.93 -25.80 -11.89
CA LEU A 43 -7.54 -24.63 -12.52
C LEU A 43 -7.18 -23.35 -11.77
N LEU A 44 -7.26 -23.36 -10.44
CA LEU A 44 -6.85 -22.22 -9.61
C LEU A 44 -5.37 -21.86 -9.85
N PHE A 45 -4.47 -22.88 -9.91
CA PHE A 45 -3.03 -22.64 -10.13
C PHE A 45 -2.71 -22.20 -11.55
N ILE A 46 -3.38 -22.77 -12.56
CA ILE A 46 -3.19 -22.36 -13.96
C ILE A 46 -3.64 -20.91 -14.12
N TYR A 47 -4.78 -20.55 -13.54
CA TYR A 47 -5.29 -19.20 -13.57
C TYR A 47 -4.41 -18.22 -12.78
N ALA A 48 -3.96 -18.59 -11.59
CA ALA A 48 -3.01 -17.80 -10.82
C ALA A 48 -1.69 -17.58 -11.55
N LYS A 49 -1.19 -18.62 -12.28
CA LYS A 49 0.01 -18.49 -13.14
C LYS A 49 -0.23 -17.54 -14.31
N PHE A 50 -1.41 -17.56 -14.92
CA PHE A 50 -1.81 -16.63 -15.96
C PHE A 50 -1.86 -15.20 -15.45
N LEU A 51 -2.49 -14.94 -14.31
CA LEU A 51 -2.55 -13.62 -13.67
C LEU A 51 -1.16 -13.12 -13.26
N ARG A 52 -0.26 -14.00 -12.80
CA ARG A 52 1.13 -13.64 -12.48
C ARG A 52 1.89 -13.13 -13.72
N ARG A 53 1.60 -13.69 -14.90
CA ARG A 53 2.18 -13.22 -16.16
C ARG A 53 1.77 -11.79 -16.50
N MET A 54 0.67 -11.32 -15.93
CA MET A 54 0.14 -9.96 -16.06
C MET A 54 0.65 -9.00 -14.94
N GLU A 55 1.67 -9.39 -14.16
CA GLU A 55 2.27 -8.63 -13.04
C GLU A 55 1.30 -8.23 -11.90
N LYS A 56 0.15 -8.88 -11.81
CA LYS A 56 -0.93 -8.49 -10.88
C LYS A 56 -1.03 -9.35 -9.61
N LEU A 57 -0.09 -10.28 -9.37
CA LEU A 57 -0.22 -11.23 -8.27
C LEU A 57 1.02 -11.44 -7.41
N PRO A 58 0.81 -11.81 -6.12
CA PRO A 58 1.87 -12.25 -5.23
C PRO A 58 2.57 -13.53 -5.76
N SER A 59 3.68 -13.90 -5.14
CA SER A 59 4.44 -15.08 -5.53
C SER A 59 3.59 -16.36 -5.45
N ALA A 60 3.92 -17.37 -6.28
CA ALA A 60 3.21 -18.64 -6.24
C ALA A 60 3.30 -19.32 -4.87
N SER A 61 4.41 -19.14 -4.15
CA SER A 61 4.57 -19.63 -2.76
C SER A 61 3.56 -18.98 -1.80
N THR A 62 3.30 -17.68 -1.93
CA THR A 62 2.30 -16.98 -1.13
C THR A 62 0.89 -17.54 -1.35
N LEU A 63 0.52 -17.79 -2.61
CA LEU A 63 -0.78 -18.38 -2.96
C LEU A 63 -0.91 -19.83 -2.45
N LEU A 64 0.17 -20.63 -2.53
CA LEU A 64 0.21 -21.99 -1.99
C LEU A 64 0.02 -22.01 -0.48
N ILE A 65 0.73 -21.16 0.25
CA ILE A 65 0.60 -21.05 1.71
C ILE A 65 -0.82 -20.64 2.10
N LEU A 66 -1.37 -19.63 1.43
CA LEU A 66 -2.75 -19.17 1.69
C LEU A 66 -3.78 -20.26 1.42
N THR A 67 -3.67 -20.94 0.28
CA THR A 67 -4.60 -22.02 -0.09
C THR A 67 -4.51 -23.20 0.90
N SER A 68 -3.29 -23.57 1.32
CA SER A 68 -3.07 -24.61 2.33
C SER A 68 -3.72 -24.24 3.67
N LEU A 69 -3.50 -23.01 4.11
CA LEU A 69 -4.04 -22.51 5.37
C LEU A 69 -5.57 -22.50 5.36
N ILE A 70 -6.19 -22.08 4.26
CA ILE A 70 -7.64 -22.09 4.09
C ILE A 70 -8.19 -23.52 4.18
N ILE A 71 -7.56 -24.47 3.47
CA ILE A 71 -7.99 -25.87 3.50
C ILE A 71 -7.90 -26.41 4.93
N ILE A 72 -6.80 -26.18 5.63
CA ILE A 72 -6.60 -26.61 7.02
C ILE A 72 -7.69 -26.02 7.92
N ILE A 73 -7.98 -24.72 7.81
CA ILE A 73 -9.01 -24.07 8.63
C ILE A 73 -10.39 -24.66 8.35
N PHE A 74 -10.74 -24.90 7.09
CA PHE A 74 -12.03 -25.54 6.76
C PHE A 74 -12.16 -26.93 7.37
N PHE A 75 -11.08 -27.72 7.33
CA PHE A 75 -11.04 -29.04 7.96
C PHE A 75 -11.19 -28.96 9.49
N ILE A 76 -10.47 -28.06 10.13
CA ILE A 76 -10.55 -27.84 11.58
C ILE A 76 -11.98 -27.49 11.99
N ILE A 77 -12.61 -26.53 11.28
CA ILE A 77 -13.99 -26.13 11.54
C ILE A 77 -14.95 -27.31 11.38
N LYS A 78 -14.79 -28.09 10.30
CA LYS A 78 -15.65 -29.26 10.04
C LYS A 78 -15.50 -30.33 11.11
N ILE A 79 -14.27 -30.67 11.50
CA ILE A 79 -13.98 -31.80 12.41
C ILE A 79 -14.24 -31.42 13.88
N ILE A 80 -13.69 -30.28 14.33
CA ILE A 80 -13.73 -29.90 15.76
C ILE A 80 -15.10 -29.36 16.13
N PHE A 81 -15.64 -28.46 15.35
CA PHE A 81 -16.88 -27.78 15.72
C PHE A 81 -18.14 -28.50 15.24
N LYS A 82 -18.02 -29.52 14.35
CA LYS A 82 -19.16 -30.25 13.79
C LYS A 82 -20.30 -29.33 13.30
N LEU A 83 -19.96 -28.10 12.91
CA LEU A 83 -20.90 -27.09 12.48
C LEU A 83 -21.64 -27.51 11.22
N SER A 84 -22.87 -27.07 11.09
CA SER A 84 -23.61 -27.26 9.84
C SER A 84 -22.91 -26.56 8.69
N GLY A 85 -23.08 -27.03 7.45
CA GLY A 85 -22.42 -26.41 6.29
C GLY A 85 -22.69 -24.91 6.13
N PHE A 86 -23.78 -24.39 6.72
CA PHE A 86 -24.07 -22.95 6.73
C PHE A 86 -23.04 -22.10 7.48
N TRP A 87 -22.30 -22.68 8.43
CA TRP A 87 -21.29 -22.01 9.24
C TRP A 87 -19.87 -22.10 8.67
N LEU A 88 -19.69 -22.59 7.45
CA LEU A 88 -18.38 -22.55 6.80
C LEU A 88 -18.07 -21.13 6.32
N PRO A 89 -16.89 -20.56 6.67
CA PRO A 89 -16.58 -19.15 6.48
C PRO A 89 -16.14 -18.80 5.04
N ALA A 90 -16.80 -19.36 4.02
CA ALA A 90 -16.45 -19.10 2.61
C ALA A 90 -16.57 -17.61 2.26
N VAL A 91 -17.61 -16.94 2.76
CA VAL A 91 -17.82 -15.49 2.58
C VAL A 91 -16.66 -14.70 3.20
N GLY A 92 -16.27 -15.03 4.42
CA GLY A 92 -15.15 -14.37 5.10
C GLY A 92 -13.82 -14.53 4.36
N PHE A 93 -13.52 -15.72 3.85
CA PHE A 93 -12.30 -15.92 3.05
C PHE A 93 -12.32 -15.16 1.73
N GLY A 94 -13.47 -15.08 1.04
CA GLY A 94 -13.62 -14.25 -0.14
C GLY A 94 -13.30 -12.78 0.16
N ILE A 95 -13.84 -12.25 1.25
CA ILE A 95 -13.53 -10.90 1.75
C ILE A 95 -12.04 -10.76 2.06
N LEU A 96 -11.44 -11.69 2.81
CA LEU A 96 -10.04 -11.65 3.20
C LEU A 96 -9.09 -11.58 1.99
N ILE A 97 -9.33 -12.42 0.98
CA ILE A 97 -8.52 -12.45 -0.24
C ILE A 97 -8.63 -11.12 -1.00
N THR A 98 -9.84 -10.57 -1.09
CA THR A 98 -10.06 -9.28 -1.74
C THR A 98 -9.31 -8.16 -1.03
N LEU A 99 -9.34 -8.13 0.30
CA LEU A 99 -8.64 -7.11 1.10
C LEU A 99 -7.12 -7.21 0.98
N LEU A 100 -6.57 -8.44 1.01
CA LEU A 100 -5.13 -8.65 0.97
C LEU A 100 -4.50 -8.31 -0.38
N PHE A 101 -5.20 -8.62 -1.47
CA PHE A 101 -4.59 -8.53 -2.80
C PHE A 101 -5.20 -7.46 -3.72
N ASP A 102 -6.27 -6.81 -3.28
CA ASP A 102 -7.00 -5.77 -4.06
C ASP A 102 -7.27 -6.21 -5.52
N ASN A 103 -7.63 -7.50 -5.71
CA ASN A 103 -7.80 -8.12 -7.02
C ASN A 103 -9.08 -8.95 -7.08
N LEU A 104 -10.08 -8.46 -7.83
CA LEU A 104 -11.38 -9.15 -7.98
C LEU A 104 -11.29 -10.44 -8.79
N GLU A 105 -10.38 -10.54 -9.76
CA GLU A 105 -10.21 -11.73 -10.58
C GLU A 105 -9.70 -12.90 -9.74
N LEU A 106 -8.73 -12.61 -8.84
CA LEU A 106 -8.25 -13.58 -7.87
C LEU A 106 -9.35 -13.98 -6.89
N SER A 107 -10.13 -13.02 -6.41
CA SER A 107 -11.24 -13.27 -5.49
C SER A 107 -12.33 -14.12 -6.13
N LEU A 108 -12.63 -13.92 -7.41
CA LEU A 108 -13.56 -14.77 -8.17
C LEU A 108 -13.07 -16.23 -8.19
N SER A 109 -11.79 -16.43 -8.53
CA SER A 109 -11.21 -17.77 -8.59
C SER A 109 -11.24 -18.49 -7.25
N PHE A 110 -10.90 -17.76 -6.16
CA PHE A 110 -11.01 -18.29 -4.81
C PHE A 110 -12.45 -18.54 -4.39
N SER A 111 -13.41 -17.71 -4.78
CA SER A 111 -14.82 -17.93 -4.49
C SER A 111 -15.36 -19.21 -5.12
N ILE A 112 -14.94 -19.52 -6.36
CA ILE A 112 -15.23 -20.81 -7.00
C ILE A 112 -14.61 -21.95 -6.19
N PHE A 113 -13.32 -21.87 -5.90
CA PHE A 113 -12.60 -22.89 -5.14
C PHE A 113 -13.23 -23.15 -3.76
N LEU A 114 -13.53 -22.09 -3.00
CA LEU A 114 -14.11 -22.17 -1.66
C LEU A 114 -15.50 -22.77 -1.65
N SER A 115 -16.32 -22.47 -2.66
CA SER A 115 -17.68 -23.02 -2.78
C SER A 115 -17.65 -24.53 -3.06
N PHE A 116 -16.77 -24.98 -3.95
CA PHE A 116 -16.57 -26.42 -4.21
C PHE A 116 -16.01 -27.14 -2.98
N LEU A 117 -15.00 -26.56 -2.30
CA LEU A 117 -14.44 -27.11 -1.06
C LEU A 117 -15.53 -27.29 0.01
N ALA A 118 -16.32 -26.25 0.26
CA ALA A 118 -17.35 -26.28 1.26
C ALA A 118 -18.47 -27.29 0.93
N ALA A 119 -18.91 -27.34 -0.32
CA ALA A 119 -19.93 -28.31 -0.78
C ALA A 119 -19.43 -29.75 -0.64
N SER A 120 -18.20 -30.03 -1.06
CA SER A 120 -17.55 -31.35 -0.95
C SER A 120 -17.42 -31.78 0.52
N LEU A 121 -16.94 -30.92 1.41
CA LEU A 121 -16.80 -31.22 2.83
C LEU A 121 -18.13 -31.49 3.54
N THR A 122 -19.20 -30.87 3.09
CA THR A 122 -20.52 -31.01 3.73
C THR A 122 -21.39 -32.08 3.09
N GLY A 123 -20.97 -32.65 1.96
CA GLY A 123 -21.79 -33.59 1.18
C GLY A 123 -23.10 -32.95 0.68
N ARG A 124 -23.10 -31.63 0.44
CA ARG A 124 -24.28 -30.89 0.00
C ARG A 124 -24.36 -30.80 -1.53
N ASP A 125 -25.55 -30.49 -1.99
CA ASP A 125 -25.92 -30.46 -3.40
C ASP A 125 -25.31 -29.24 -4.15
N PHE A 126 -25.48 -29.23 -5.46
CA PHE A 126 -25.03 -28.17 -6.34
C PHE A 126 -25.64 -26.80 -6.01
N SER A 127 -26.89 -26.80 -5.50
CA SER A 127 -27.57 -25.58 -5.08
C SER A 127 -26.83 -24.86 -3.96
N PHE A 128 -26.27 -25.61 -3.02
CA PHE A 128 -25.45 -25.08 -1.94
C PHE A 128 -24.13 -24.52 -2.46
N CYS A 129 -23.48 -25.20 -3.41
CA CYS A 129 -22.27 -24.74 -4.05
C CYS A 129 -22.48 -23.38 -4.75
N ILE A 130 -23.51 -23.25 -5.57
CA ILE A 130 -23.86 -21.99 -6.25
C ILE A 130 -24.16 -20.88 -5.24
N SER A 131 -24.89 -21.17 -4.18
CA SER A 131 -25.24 -20.16 -3.17
C SER A 131 -24.01 -19.60 -2.47
N LEU A 132 -23.05 -20.45 -2.10
CA LEU A 132 -21.79 -20.03 -1.51
C LEU A 132 -20.91 -19.24 -2.49
N PHE A 133 -20.85 -19.67 -3.74
CA PHE A 133 -20.13 -18.95 -4.78
C PHE A 133 -20.65 -17.52 -4.94
N CYS A 134 -21.94 -17.36 -5.16
CA CYS A 134 -22.57 -16.06 -5.33
C CYS A 134 -22.41 -15.18 -4.08
N ALA A 135 -22.55 -15.77 -2.88
CA ALA A 135 -22.39 -15.07 -1.62
C ALA A 135 -20.94 -14.58 -1.42
N SER A 136 -19.95 -15.47 -1.60
CA SER A 136 -18.55 -15.16 -1.44
C SER A 136 -18.09 -14.10 -2.47
N PHE A 137 -18.51 -14.26 -3.73
CA PHE A 137 -18.13 -13.33 -4.78
C PHE A 137 -18.78 -11.96 -4.61
N LEU A 138 -20.08 -11.88 -4.26
CA LEU A 138 -20.74 -10.62 -3.95
C LEU A 138 -20.04 -9.91 -2.77
N ALA A 139 -19.78 -10.64 -1.70
CA ALA A 139 -19.08 -10.08 -0.55
C ALA A 139 -17.67 -9.57 -0.93
N SER A 140 -16.97 -10.27 -1.81
CA SER A 140 -15.70 -9.84 -2.39
C SER A 140 -15.84 -8.53 -3.17
N MET A 141 -16.85 -8.43 -4.05
CA MET A 141 -17.13 -7.19 -4.79
C MET A 141 -17.42 -6.01 -3.86
N LEU A 142 -18.24 -6.23 -2.82
CA LEU A 142 -18.58 -5.21 -1.84
C LEU A 142 -17.39 -4.82 -0.94
N SER A 143 -16.35 -5.68 -0.88
CA SER A 143 -15.14 -5.47 -0.09
C SER A 143 -13.96 -4.94 -0.92
N PHE A 144 -14.15 -4.73 -2.22
CA PHE A 144 -13.11 -4.21 -3.09
C PHE A 144 -12.86 -2.73 -2.83
N ARG A 145 -11.58 -2.37 -2.62
CA ARG A 145 -11.11 -0.98 -2.37
C ARG A 145 -11.83 -0.26 -1.24
N ILE A 146 -12.30 -0.99 -0.24
CA ILE A 146 -12.97 -0.37 0.91
C ILE A 146 -12.00 0.45 1.74
N ARG A 147 -12.56 1.46 2.44
CA ARG A 147 -11.82 2.40 3.29
C ARG A 147 -12.28 2.39 4.75
N ARG A 148 -13.31 1.60 5.10
CA ARG A 148 -13.87 1.58 6.47
C ARG A 148 -14.16 0.15 6.90
N ARG A 149 -13.77 -0.22 8.12
CA ARG A 149 -14.01 -1.55 8.70
C ARG A 149 -15.49 -1.94 8.73
N THR A 150 -16.41 -0.97 8.89
CA THR A 150 -17.85 -1.22 8.88
C THR A 150 -18.37 -1.75 7.54
N GLN A 151 -17.68 -1.43 6.44
CA GLN A 151 -18.05 -1.94 5.12
C GLN A 151 -17.81 -3.45 4.99
N ILE A 152 -16.81 -4.00 5.73
CA ILE A 152 -16.53 -5.45 5.78
C ILE A 152 -17.74 -6.18 6.39
N ILE A 153 -18.25 -5.66 7.51
CA ILE A 153 -19.43 -6.26 8.18
C ILE A 153 -20.66 -6.21 7.26
N LYS A 154 -20.88 -5.08 6.57
CA LYS A 154 -21.96 -4.97 5.59
C LYS A 154 -21.80 -5.97 4.44
N ALA A 155 -20.58 -6.18 3.95
CA ALA A 155 -20.31 -7.16 2.89
C ALA A 155 -20.65 -8.59 3.35
N GLY A 156 -20.28 -8.96 4.58
CA GLY A 156 -20.66 -10.25 5.15
C GLY A 156 -22.16 -10.41 5.37
N PHE A 157 -22.83 -9.36 5.83
CA PHE A 157 -24.31 -9.37 5.97
C PHE A 157 -24.99 -9.64 4.62
N TRP A 158 -24.63 -8.87 3.58
CA TRP A 158 -25.21 -9.05 2.25
C TRP A 158 -24.82 -10.40 1.62
N GLY A 159 -23.59 -10.86 1.85
CA GLY A 159 -23.17 -12.21 1.43
C GLY A 159 -24.03 -13.30 2.05
N GLY A 160 -24.27 -13.27 3.36
CA GLY A 160 -25.13 -14.22 4.05
C GLY A 160 -26.59 -14.14 3.59
N LEU A 161 -27.11 -12.94 3.33
CA LEU A 161 -28.47 -12.75 2.82
C LEU A 161 -28.65 -13.35 1.43
N ILE A 162 -27.71 -13.12 0.52
CA ILE A 162 -27.71 -13.72 -0.84
C ILE A 162 -27.58 -15.23 -0.78
N GLN A 163 -26.71 -15.77 0.09
CA GLN A 163 -26.57 -17.21 0.30
C GLN A 163 -27.92 -17.83 0.62
N TYR A 164 -28.59 -17.28 1.63
CA TYR A 164 -29.93 -17.78 2.01
C TYR A 164 -30.95 -17.61 0.89
N GLY A 165 -31.00 -16.45 0.24
CA GLY A 165 -31.94 -16.16 -0.85
C GLY A 165 -31.87 -17.18 -1.99
N ILE A 166 -30.64 -17.52 -2.42
CA ILE A 166 -30.44 -18.52 -3.48
C ILE A 166 -30.88 -19.91 -3.01
N ILE A 167 -30.49 -20.32 -1.79
CA ILE A 167 -30.94 -21.62 -1.24
C ILE A 167 -32.45 -21.68 -1.14
N PHE A 168 -33.09 -20.60 -0.68
CA PHE A 168 -34.55 -20.50 -0.57
C PHE A 168 -35.23 -20.63 -1.94
N LEU A 169 -34.76 -19.88 -2.92
CA LEU A 169 -35.30 -19.93 -4.28
C LEU A 169 -35.14 -21.32 -4.89
N MET A 170 -33.96 -21.91 -4.84
CA MET A 170 -33.71 -23.22 -5.45
C MET A 170 -34.47 -24.37 -4.80
N LYS A 171 -34.73 -24.31 -3.49
CA LYS A 171 -35.47 -25.32 -2.76
C LYS A 171 -36.98 -25.18 -2.86
N ASN A 172 -37.49 -23.98 -3.05
CA ASN A 172 -38.93 -23.72 -3.06
C ASN A 172 -39.50 -23.48 -4.47
N PHE A 173 -38.68 -23.38 -5.50
CA PHE A 173 -39.14 -23.28 -6.87
C PHE A 173 -39.64 -24.64 -7.38
N PRO A 174 -40.86 -24.76 -8.00
CA PRO A 174 -41.79 -23.69 -8.37
C PRO A 174 -42.87 -23.36 -7.32
N HIS A 175 -42.79 -23.88 -6.11
CA HIS A 175 -43.85 -23.78 -5.09
C HIS A 175 -43.65 -22.63 -4.09
N ILE A 176 -43.47 -21.40 -4.56
CA ILE A 176 -43.18 -20.22 -3.73
C ILE A 176 -44.31 -19.85 -2.74
N SER A 177 -45.49 -20.42 -2.90
CA SER A 177 -46.69 -20.08 -2.09
C SER A 177 -46.74 -20.73 -0.70
N ARG A 178 -45.71 -21.47 -0.26
CA ARG A 178 -45.69 -22.10 1.07
C ARG A 178 -45.49 -21.08 2.17
N LYS A 179 -46.29 -21.23 3.26
CA LYS A 179 -46.12 -20.40 4.46
C LYS A 179 -44.69 -20.49 4.99
N PHE A 180 -44.14 -19.37 5.39
CA PHE A 180 -42.82 -19.28 6.03
C PHE A 180 -42.76 -20.17 7.27
N SER A 181 -41.83 -21.11 7.34
CA SER A 181 -41.66 -22.03 8.45
C SER A 181 -40.53 -21.59 9.37
N PHE A 182 -40.57 -22.05 10.64
CA PHE A 182 -39.51 -21.74 11.61
C PHE A 182 -38.12 -22.19 11.15
N SER A 183 -38.02 -23.32 10.46
CA SER A 183 -36.77 -23.82 9.89
C SER A 183 -36.16 -22.89 8.81
N GLN A 184 -37.01 -22.11 8.14
CA GLN A 184 -36.55 -21.11 7.15
C GLN A 184 -35.96 -19.88 7.84
N ILE A 185 -36.53 -19.46 8.98
CA ILE A 185 -35.98 -18.37 9.81
C ILE A 185 -34.65 -18.77 10.41
N GLU A 186 -34.51 -20.00 10.90
CA GLU A 186 -33.24 -20.54 11.41
C GLU A 186 -32.16 -20.59 10.31
N GLY A 187 -32.51 -21.00 9.09
CA GLY A 187 -31.61 -21.00 7.94
C GLY A 187 -31.14 -19.61 7.56
N LEU A 188 -32.04 -18.62 7.57
CA LEU A 188 -31.69 -17.21 7.34
C LEU A 188 -30.73 -16.69 8.42
N GLY A 189 -31.08 -16.92 9.68
CA GLY A 189 -30.24 -16.52 10.83
C GLY A 189 -28.86 -17.13 10.76
N SER A 190 -28.75 -18.41 10.38
CA SER A 190 -27.46 -19.10 10.23
C SER A 190 -26.60 -18.53 9.10
N CYS A 191 -27.16 -18.28 7.92
CA CYS A 191 -26.40 -17.73 6.80
C CYS A 191 -25.93 -16.29 7.07
N VAL A 192 -26.82 -15.42 7.54
CA VAL A 192 -26.50 -14.03 7.86
C VAL A 192 -25.56 -13.95 9.05
N GLY A 193 -25.81 -14.74 10.10
CA GLY A 193 -24.97 -14.84 11.27
C GLY A 193 -23.54 -15.29 10.93
N CYS A 194 -23.40 -16.29 10.07
CA CYS A 194 -22.07 -16.73 9.59
C CYS A 194 -21.37 -15.64 8.78
N GLY A 195 -22.09 -14.95 7.89
CA GLY A 195 -21.54 -13.86 7.11
C GLY A 195 -20.99 -12.71 7.97
N ILE A 196 -21.75 -12.30 9.00
CA ILE A 196 -21.33 -11.27 9.96
C ILE A 196 -20.17 -11.77 10.82
N ALA A 197 -20.29 -12.96 11.42
CA ALA A 197 -19.27 -13.51 12.31
C ALA A 197 -17.93 -13.69 11.58
N SER A 198 -17.95 -14.25 10.36
CA SER A 198 -16.74 -14.39 9.55
C SER A 198 -16.11 -13.04 9.17
N SER A 199 -16.92 -12.01 8.93
CA SER A 199 -16.44 -10.65 8.67
C SER A 199 -15.74 -10.03 9.89
N ILE A 200 -16.29 -10.23 11.08
CA ILE A 200 -15.66 -9.77 12.34
C ILE A 200 -14.34 -10.50 12.57
N ILE A 201 -14.29 -11.80 12.33
CA ILE A 201 -13.07 -12.59 12.42
C ILE A 201 -12.02 -12.06 11.43
N VAL A 202 -12.42 -11.79 10.18
CA VAL A 202 -11.52 -11.22 9.16
C VAL A 202 -10.90 -9.91 9.64
N ILE A 203 -11.69 -9.00 10.21
CA ILE A 203 -11.17 -7.73 10.75
C ILE A 203 -10.11 -7.98 11.84
N GLY A 204 -10.33 -8.97 12.71
CA GLY A 204 -9.40 -9.31 13.79
C GLY A 204 -8.11 -9.96 13.31
N VAL A 205 -8.18 -10.83 12.29
CA VAL A 205 -6.99 -11.56 11.79
C VAL A 205 -6.25 -10.82 10.68
N LEU A 206 -6.84 -9.79 10.08
CA LEU A 206 -6.27 -9.04 8.95
C LEU A 206 -4.84 -8.58 9.20
N PRO A 207 -4.49 -7.95 10.35
CA PRO A 207 -3.11 -7.52 10.61
C PRO A 207 -2.11 -8.67 10.66
N ILE A 208 -2.53 -9.86 11.08
CA ILE A 208 -1.69 -11.06 11.12
C ILE A 208 -1.37 -11.50 9.69
N PHE A 209 -2.37 -11.53 8.82
CA PHE A 209 -2.20 -11.89 7.40
C PHE A 209 -1.36 -10.85 6.65
N GLU A 210 -1.56 -9.56 6.92
CA GLU A 210 -0.71 -8.48 6.36
C GLU A 210 0.75 -8.69 6.72
N PHE A 211 1.04 -9.03 7.98
CA PHE A 211 2.40 -9.30 8.45
C PHE A 211 3.00 -10.54 7.79
N ILE A 212 2.26 -11.67 7.76
CA ILE A 212 2.73 -12.93 7.19
C ILE A 212 3.04 -12.81 5.70
N PHE A 213 2.17 -12.12 4.95
CA PHE A 213 2.30 -11.98 3.49
C PHE A 213 3.08 -10.75 3.04
N GLY A 214 3.48 -9.87 3.97
CA GLY A 214 4.20 -8.63 3.66
C GLY A 214 3.39 -7.69 2.76
N VAL A 215 2.07 -7.72 2.87
CA VAL A 215 1.14 -6.84 2.15
C VAL A 215 0.62 -5.76 3.08
N VAL A 216 0.08 -4.69 2.51
CA VAL A 216 -0.58 -3.62 3.26
C VAL A 216 -1.95 -3.35 2.64
N THR A 217 -3.00 -3.39 3.44
CA THR A 217 -4.35 -3.11 2.96
C THR A 217 -4.68 -1.62 3.00
N ASN A 218 -5.71 -1.21 2.26
CA ASN A 218 -6.19 0.17 2.29
C ASN A 218 -6.63 0.61 3.69
N ILE A 219 -7.09 -0.32 4.53
CA ILE A 219 -7.49 -0.03 5.91
C ILE A 219 -6.27 0.34 6.74
N SER A 220 -5.21 -0.48 6.71
CA SER A 220 -3.97 -0.20 7.43
C SER A 220 -3.28 1.06 6.90
N LEU A 221 -3.33 1.31 5.58
CA LEU A 221 -2.82 2.56 5.01
C LEU A 221 -3.57 3.79 5.55
N LEU A 222 -4.89 3.72 5.69
CA LEU A 222 -5.67 4.82 6.25
C LEU A 222 -5.40 5.03 7.74
N GLU A 223 -5.17 3.97 8.51
CA GLU A 223 -4.74 4.06 9.91
C GLU A 223 -3.35 4.70 10.03
N LEU A 224 -2.43 4.36 9.13
CA LEU A 224 -1.10 4.98 9.05
C LEU A 224 -1.14 6.43 8.54
N SER A 225 -2.20 6.84 7.83
CA SER A 225 -2.37 8.22 7.37
C SER A 225 -2.92 9.16 8.44
N ASP A 226 -3.28 8.65 9.62
CA ASP A 226 -3.73 9.46 10.74
C ASP A 226 -2.54 10.22 11.36
N PHE A 227 -2.61 11.54 11.38
CA PHE A 227 -1.59 12.41 11.95
C PHE A 227 -1.45 12.28 13.49
N ASN A 228 -2.37 11.58 14.16
CA ASN A 228 -2.22 11.16 15.55
C ASN A 228 -1.30 9.94 15.71
N HIS A 229 -0.89 9.30 14.61
CA HIS A 229 0.10 8.22 14.69
C HIS A 229 1.38 8.72 15.38
N PRO A 230 1.94 7.99 16.37
CA PRO A 230 3.03 8.49 17.22
C PRO A 230 4.24 9.04 16.45
N LEU A 231 4.65 8.40 15.34
CA LEU A 231 5.76 8.89 14.51
C LEU A 231 5.43 10.18 13.78
N LEU A 232 4.24 10.30 13.18
CA LEU A 232 3.84 11.53 12.49
C LEU A 232 3.70 12.68 13.47
N ARG A 233 3.12 12.43 14.63
CA ARG A 233 3.04 13.44 15.69
C ARG A 233 4.43 13.90 16.18
N ARG A 234 5.38 12.98 16.32
CA ARG A 234 6.77 13.34 16.61
C ARG A 234 7.38 14.20 15.51
N MET A 235 7.17 13.84 14.25
CA MET A 235 7.69 14.62 13.12
C MET A 235 7.11 16.03 13.08
N ILE A 236 5.81 16.20 13.38
CA ILE A 236 5.17 17.52 13.49
C ILE A 236 5.87 18.39 14.56
N LEU A 237 6.22 17.80 15.71
CA LEU A 237 6.75 18.55 16.85
C LEU A 237 8.28 18.72 16.78
N GLU A 238 9.02 17.71 16.32
CA GLU A 238 10.48 17.66 16.37
C GLU A 238 11.13 18.09 15.04
N ALA A 239 10.44 17.87 13.89
CA ALA A 239 10.93 18.19 12.55
C ALA A 239 9.83 18.80 11.65
N PRO A 240 9.29 19.98 12.00
CA PRO A 240 8.12 20.55 11.31
C PRO A 240 8.37 20.86 9.84
N GLY A 241 9.59 21.22 9.46
CA GLY A 241 9.97 21.45 8.06
C GLY A 241 9.91 20.15 7.24
N THR A 242 10.44 19.06 7.78
CA THR A 242 10.34 17.72 7.15
C THR A 242 8.89 17.28 7.03
N TYR A 243 8.06 17.56 8.03
CA TYR A 243 6.62 17.28 7.95
C TYR A 243 5.95 18.02 6.79
N GLN A 244 6.19 19.32 6.65
CA GLN A 244 5.64 20.14 5.55
C GLN A 244 6.13 19.66 4.18
N HIS A 245 7.40 19.33 4.06
CA HIS A 245 7.98 18.71 2.88
C HIS A 245 7.26 17.41 2.53
N SER A 246 7.13 16.50 3.50
CA SER A 246 6.48 15.19 3.30
C SER A 246 5.01 15.33 2.87
N LEU A 247 4.29 16.37 3.30
CA LEU A 247 2.92 16.64 2.84
C LEU A 247 2.89 17.02 1.35
N VAL A 248 3.79 17.89 0.91
CA VAL A 248 3.84 18.29 -0.51
C VAL A 248 4.25 17.10 -1.38
N VAL A 249 5.28 16.35 -0.96
CA VAL A 249 5.70 15.10 -1.65
C VAL A 249 4.55 14.12 -1.73
N ALA A 250 3.75 13.97 -0.68
CA ALA A 250 2.60 13.08 -0.66
C ALA A 250 1.51 13.50 -1.66
N HIS A 251 1.23 14.79 -1.79
CA HIS A 251 0.27 15.29 -2.79
C HIS A 251 0.76 15.05 -4.23
N LEU A 252 2.04 15.31 -4.48
CA LEU A 252 2.67 15.01 -5.77
C LEU A 252 2.57 13.51 -6.08
N ALA A 253 2.99 12.68 -5.14
CA ALA A 253 3.04 11.23 -5.32
C ALA A 253 1.63 10.60 -5.48
N GLU A 254 0.65 11.03 -4.70
CA GLU A 254 -0.74 10.56 -4.81
C GLU A 254 -1.33 10.85 -6.19
N SER A 255 -1.22 12.10 -6.65
CA SER A 255 -1.75 12.52 -7.95
C SER A 255 -1.05 11.80 -9.12
N ALA A 256 0.27 11.64 -9.06
CA ALA A 256 1.03 10.95 -10.09
C ALA A 256 0.71 9.44 -10.12
N ALA A 257 0.59 8.80 -8.94
CA ALA A 257 0.22 7.40 -8.85
C ALA A 257 -1.19 7.14 -9.42
N GLU A 258 -2.14 8.05 -9.17
CA GLU A 258 -3.47 7.98 -9.76
C GLU A 258 -3.43 8.10 -11.29
N ALA A 259 -2.63 9.03 -11.82
CA ALA A 259 -2.50 9.26 -13.26
C ALA A 259 -1.98 8.05 -14.04
N ILE A 260 -1.15 7.21 -13.41
CA ILE A 260 -0.59 5.99 -14.02
C ILE A 260 -1.30 4.69 -13.60
N GLY A 261 -2.35 4.78 -12.76
CA GLY A 261 -3.07 3.61 -12.23
C GLY A 261 -2.24 2.77 -11.24
N ALA A 262 -1.29 3.38 -10.53
CA ALA A 262 -0.58 2.79 -9.40
C ALA A 262 -1.40 2.97 -8.09
N ASN A 263 -0.92 2.43 -6.96
CA ASN A 263 -1.61 2.59 -5.69
C ASN A 263 -1.37 3.99 -5.09
N SER A 264 -2.29 4.92 -5.35
CA SER A 264 -2.20 6.32 -4.93
C SER A 264 -2.18 6.47 -3.39
N LEU A 265 -2.97 5.66 -2.67
CA LEU A 265 -2.98 5.68 -1.21
C LEU A 265 -1.65 5.20 -0.61
N LEU A 266 -1.06 4.15 -1.17
CA LEU A 266 0.25 3.66 -0.76
C LEU A 266 1.35 4.69 -1.03
N ALA A 267 1.35 5.33 -2.21
CA ALA A 267 2.30 6.39 -2.55
C ALA A 267 2.19 7.57 -1.57
N ARG A 268 0.97 8.02 -1.25
CA ARG A 268 0.73 9.09 -0.29
C ARG A 268 1.24 8.74 1.11
N VAL A 269 0.85 7.57 1.62
CA VAL A 269 1.26 7.16 2.97
C VAL A 269 2.75 6.89 3.03
N GLY A 270 3.34 6.25 2.00
CA GLY A 270 4.78 6.06 1.89
C GLY A 270 5.55 7.39 1.96
N ALA A 271 5.03 8.42 1.26
CA ALA A 271 5.60 9.77 1.30
C ALA A 271 5.51 10.43 2.69
N TYR A 272 4.48 10.17 3.50
CA TYR A 272 4.45 10.69 4.87
C TYR A 272 5.58 10.17 5.75
N TYR A 273 6.07 8.95 5.48
CA TYR A 273 7.06 8.27 6.31
C TYR A 273 8.47 8.22 5.71
N HIS A 274 8.66 8.59 4.43
CA HIS A 274 9.95 8.39 3.75
C HIS A 274 11.14 9.01 4.50
N ASP A 275 10.91 10.12 5.15
CA ASP A 275 11.91 10.97 5.80
C ASP A 275 11.86 10.96 7.35
N ILE A 276 11.20 10.01 7.98
CA ILE A 276 11.07 9.97 9.45
C ILE A 276 12.40 9.89 10.20
N GLY A 277 13.47 9.45 9.56
CA GLY A 277 14.81 9.41 10.16
C GLY A 277 15.38 10.79 10.47
N LYS A 278 14.93 11.84 9.80
CA LYS A 278 15.32 13.21 10.03
C LYS A 278 14.89 13.74 11.42
N ILE A 279 13.90 13.07 12.06
CA ILE A 279 13.44 13.40 13.42
C ILE A 279 14.60 13.35 14.44
N LEU A 280 15.58 12.46 14.26
CA LEU A 280 16.64 12.28 15.25
C LEU A 280 17.66 13.43 15.26
N LYS A 281 17.84 14.13 14.14
CA LYS A 281 18.79 15.23 14.00
C LYS A 281 18.24 16.34 13.08
N PRO A 282 17.06 16.90 13.38
CA PRO A 282 16.36 17.79 12.45
C PRO A 282 17.16 19.03 12.07
N GLN A 283 17.99 19.54 12.97
CA GLN A 283 18.80 20.76 12.75
C GLN A 283 19.82 20.65 11.60
N TYR A 284 20.14 19.44 11.15
CA TYR A 284 21.05 19.23 10.02
C TYR A 284 20.36 19.23 8.65
N PHE A 285 19.03 19.25 8.61
CA PHE A 285 18.28 19.27 7.37
C PHE A 285 17.74 20.67 7.10
N VAL A 286 18.02 21.19 5.91
CA VAL A 286 17.80 22.61 5.56
C VAL A 286 16.36 23.07 5.79
N GLU A 287 15.39 22.21 5.57
CA GLU A 287 13.98 22.50 5.77
C GLU A 287 13.58 22.74 7.23
N ASN A 288 14.40 22.28 8.20
CA ASN A 288 14.20 22.49 9.64
C ASN A 288 15.14 23.55 10.23
N GLN A 289 16.04 24.14 9.43
CA GLN A 289 16.98 25.13 9.93
C GLN A 289 16.32 26.50 10.09
N ILE A 290 16.78 27.23 11.10
CA ILE A 290 16.43 28.64 11.24
C ILE A 290 17.18 29.42 10.13
N PRO A 291 16.52 30.38 9.44
CA PRO A 291 17.18 31.19 8.43
C PRO A 291 18.52 31.73 8.88
N TYR A 292 19.54 31.67 7.99
CA TYR A 292 20.94 32.14 8.22
C TYR A 292 21.80 31.27 9.15
N ARG A 293 21.34 30.08 9.61
CA ARG A 293 22.15 29.16 10.41
C ARG A 293 22.46 27.87 9.62
N ASP A 294 23.56 27.86 8.88
CA ASP A 294 24.09 26.67 8.21
C ASP A 294 24.87 25.80 9.21
N THR A 295 24.23 24.74 9.74
CA THR A 295 24.85 23.79 10.68
C THR A 295 25.96 22.95 10.06
N HIS A 296 26.04 22.88 8.72
CA HIS A 296 27.09 22.16 8.01
C HIS A 296 28.36 23.01 7.73
N ARG A 297 28.30 24.32 7.97
CA ARG A 297 29.39 25.25 7.61
C ARG A 297 30.71 24.88 8.25
N GLU A 298 30.67 24.45 9.51
CA GLU A 298 31.87 24.11 10.30
C GLU A 298 32.28 22.64 10.18
N LEU A 299 31.47 21.82 9.53
CA LEU A 299 31.71 20.38 9.39
C LEU A 299 32.51 20.07 8.12
N LYS A 300 33.35 19.04 8.20
CA LYS A 300 33.97 18.47 7.01
C LYS A 300 32.88 17.87 6.09
N PRO A 301 33.01 18.00 4.75
CA PRO A 301 32.00 17.43 3.81
C PRO A 301 31.70 15.95 4.02
N SER A 302 32.73 15.17 4.42
CA SER A 302 32.58 13.74 4.74
C SER A 302 31.68 13.48 5.95
N ILE A 303 31.73 14.35 6.98
CA ILE A 303 30.85 14.23 8.16
C ILE A 303 29.42 14.64 7.80
N SER A 304 29.28 15.77 7.09
CA SER A 304 27.98 16.24 6.60
C SER A 304 27.26 15.18 5.75
N ARG A 305 27.99 14.57 4.82
CA ARG A 305 27.49 13.45 4.01
C ARG A 305 26.98 12.30 4.88
N LEU A 306 27.78 11.87 5.88
CA LEU A 306 27.38 10.77 6.76
C LEU A 306 26.08 11.07 7.52
N ILE A 307 25.91 12.32 8.00
CA ILE A 307 24.70 12.74 8.69
C ILE A 307 23.50 12.66 7.73
N ILE A 308 23.66 13.17 6.49
CA ILE A 308 22.59 13.17 5.49
C ILE A 308 22.23 11.75 5.10
N ILE A 309 23.19 10.88 4.74
CA ILE A 309 22.89 9.50 4.31
C ILE A 309 22.29 8.68 5.46
N ASN A 310 22.72 8.94 6.70
CA ASN A 310 22.31 8.12 7.84
C ASN A 310 20.82 8.24 8.21
N HIS A 311 20.10 9.29 7.76
CA HIS A 311 18.67 9.39 8.05
C HIS A 311 17.88 8.20 7.50
N VAL A 312 18.33 7.60 6.39
CA VAL A 312 17.68 6.39 5.82
C VAL A 312 17.77 5.23 6.82
N LYS A 313 18.97 4.97 7.35
CA LYS A 313 19.19 3.92 8.36
C LYS A 313 18.42 4.21 9.65
N GLU A 314 18.53 5.42 10.15
CA GLU A 314 17.83 5.89 11.36
C GLU A 314 16.28 5.78 11.17
N GLY A 315 15.78 6.10 9.97
CA GLY A 315 14.38 5.96 9.60
C GLY A 315 13.91 4.49 9.61
N ILE A 316 14.71 3.57 9.06
CA ILE A 316 14.41 2.13 9.08
C ILE A 316 14.36 1.61 10.53
N GLU A 317 15.28 2.03 11.39
CA GLU A 317 15.31 1.63 12.80
C GLU A 317 14.07 2.15 13.54
N LEU A 318 13.68 3.42 13.32
CA LEU A 318 12.44 3.98 13.85
C LEU A 318 11.20 3.22 13.34
N ALA A 319 11.12 2.95 12.05
CA ALA A 319 10.01 2.21 11.46
C ALA A 319 9.85 0.81 12.07
N LYS A 320 10.95 0.08 12.27
CA LYS A 320 10.96 -1.22 12.94
C LYS A 320 10.54 -1.13 14.41
N LYS A 321 11.03 -0.12 15.14
CA LYS A 321 10.64 0.13 16.55
C LYS A 321 9.13 0.36 16.68
N TYR A 322 8.54 1.07 15.74
CA TYR A 322 7.09 1.35 15.71
C TYR A 322 6.29 0.31 14.92
N ARG A 323 6.91 -0.80 14.51
CA ARG A 323 6.29 -1.94 13.82
C ARG A 323 5.55 -1.54 12.54
N LEU A 324 6.11 -0.60 11.78
CA LEU A 324 5.55 -0.24 10.48
C LEU A 324 5.64 -1.44 9.52
N ASN A 325 4.65 -1.51 8.62
CA ASN A 325 4.62 -2.54 7.59
C ASN A 325 5.87 -2.47 6.69
N PRO A 326 6.46 -3.61 6.28
CA PRO A 326 7.63 -3.65 5.40
C PRO A 326 7.47 -2.82 4.12
N ARG A 327 6.27 -2.73 3.57
CA ARG A 327 5.98 -1.89 2.39
C ARG A 327 6.20 -0.40 2.64
N ILE A 328 5.98 0.08 3.85
CA ILE A 328 6.29 1.47 4.22
C ILE A 328 7.79 1.65 4.44
N ILE A 329 8.45 0.63 4.99
CA ILE A 329 9.92 0.64 5.14
C ILE A 329 10.63 0.73 3.78
N ASP A 330 10.08 0.13 2.72
CA ASP A 330 10.61 0.25 1.36
C ASP A 330 10.74 1.71 0.90
N PHE A 331 9.76 2.58 1.22
CA PHE A 331 9.84 4.01 0.90
C PHE A 331 10.99 4.69 1.63
N ILE A 332 11.18 4.40 2.92
CA ILE A 332 12.27 4.96 3.72
C ILE A 332 13.62 4.52 3.16
N GLN A 333 13.75 3.26 2.78
CA GLN A 333 15.01 2.68 2.34
C GLN A 333 15.41 3.07 0.92
N GLN A 334 14.43 3.25 0.02
CA GLN A 334 14.66 3.24 -1.42
C GLN A 334 14.44 4.60 -2.08
N HIS A 335 13.85 5.61 -1.41
CA HIS A 335 13.46 6.88 -2.05
C HIS A 335 14.64 7.66 -2.62
N HIS A 336 15.83 7.50 -2.06
CA HIS A 336 17.06 8.09 -2.61
C HIS A 336 17.81 7.18 -3.59
N GLY A 337 17.48 5.88 -3.66
CA GLY A 337 18.16 4.93 -4.53
C GLY A 337 19.68 4.92 -4.29
N LYS A 338 20.45 5.19 -5.35
CA LYS A 338 21.90 5.37 -5.33
C LYS A 338 22.31 6.79 -5.70
N SER A 339 21.44 7.74 -5.52
CA SER A 339 21.68 9.15 -5.89
C SER A 339 22.89 9.72 -5.18
N LEU A 340 23.56 10.65 -5.85
CA LEU A 340 24.72 11.38 -5.32
C LEU A 340 24.27 12.51 -4.39
N VAL A 341 24.89 12.65 -3.22
CA VAL A 341 24.75 13.81 -2.33
C VAL A 341 25.58 14.95 -2.89
N TYR A 342 25.08 15.53 -3.99
CA TYR A 342 25.81 16.40 -4.91
C TYR A 342 26.47 17.60 -4.22
N TYR A 343 25.77 18.30 -3.34
CA TYR A 343 26.28 19.50 -2.67
C TYR A 343 27.56 19.22 -1.88
N PHE A 344 27.60 18.20 -1.05
CA PHE A 344 28.77 17.87 -0.26
C PHE A 344 29.89 17.25 -1.08
N TYR A 345 29.57 16.58 -2.18
CA TYR A 345 30.57 16.10 -3.13
C TYR A 345 31.27 17.25 -3.83
N GLN A 346 30.55 18.26 -4.31
CA GLN A 346 31.16 19.46 -4.92
C GLN A 346 32.01 20.24 -3.91
N ARG A 347 31.49 20.42 -2.70
CA ARG A 347 32.25 21.09 -1.63
C ARG A 347 33.53 20.34 -1.25
N ALA A 348 33.54 19.00 -1.30
CA ALA A 348 34.75 18.21 -1.08
C ALA A 348 35.79 18.41 -2.21
N LYS A 349 35.35 18.52 -3.46
CA LYS A 349 36.20 18.84 -4.62
C LYS A 349 36.84 20.22 -4.49
N GLU A 350 36.07 21.23 -4.10
CA GLU A 350 36.56 22.61 -3.93
C GLU A 350 37.61 22.72 -2.84
N LEU A 351 37.53 21.88 -1.80
CA LEU A 351 38.53 21.84 -0.71
C LEU A 351 39.77 21.02 -1.06
N ASN A 352 39.97 20.64 -2.34
CA ASN A 352 41.11 19.83 -2.82
C ASN A 352 41.34 18.54 -2.01
N GLN A 353 40.32 17.92 -1.51
CA GLN A 353 40.43 16.66 -0.81
C GLN A 353 40.48 15.53 -1.84
N TYR A 354 41.66 15.24 -2.37
CA TYR A 354 41.92 14.27 -3.46
C TYR A 354 41.63 12.80 -3.10
N GLU A 355 41.22 12.50 -1.87
CA GLU A 355 41.02 11.12 -1.38
C GLU A 355 39.56 10.60 -1.49
N TYR A 356 38.59 11.39 -1.99
CA TYR A 356 37.20 10.99 -1.97
C TYR A 356 36.70 10.56 -3.34
N LEU A 357 36.33 9.28 -3.45
CA LEU A 357 35.65 8.75 -4.61
C LEU A 357 34.18 9.24 -4.64
N GLU A 358 33.63 9.51 -5.80
CA GLU A 358 32.23 9.86 -5.97
C GLU A 358 31.28 8.83 -5.32
N GLU A 359 31.67 7.55 -5.38
CA GLU A 359 30.95 6.44 -4.77
C GLU A 359 30.75 6.62 -3.26
N ASP A 360 31.68 7.27 -2.58
CA ASP A 360 31.55 7.56 -1.14
C ASP A 360 30.44 8.54 -0.82
N TYR A 361 30.03 9.38 -1.78
CA TYR A 361 28.98 10.37 -1.62
C TYR A 361 27.62 9.90 -2.17
N ARG A 362 27.50 8.63 -2.58
CA ARG A 362 26.24 8.05 -3.03
C ARG A 362 25.50 7.35 -1.90
N TYR A 363 24.17 7.38 -1.98
CA TYR A 363 23.35 6.54 -1.12
C TYR A 363 23.60 5.06 -1.42
N PRO A 364 23.50 4.16 -0.41
CA PRO A 364 23.85 2.75 -0.58
C PRO A 364 22.80 1.95 -1.37
N GLY A 365 21.64 2.51 -1.64
CA GLY A 365 20.52 1.83 -2.25
C GLY A 365 19.72 0.97 -1.27
N PRO A 366 18.87 0.07 -1.78
CA PRO A 366 18.66 -0.31 -3.19
C PRO A 366 17.95 0.77 -4.03
N LEU A 367 17.88 0.57 -5.34
CA LEU A 367 17.06 1.37 -6.25
C LEU A 367 15.56 1.17 -5.92
N PRO A 368 14.67 2.13 -6.28
CA PRO A 368 13.23 1.97 -6.15
C PRO A 368 12.72 0.71 -6.85
N GLN A 369 12.11 -0.22 -6.11
CA GLN A 369 11.69 -1.54 -6.60
C GLN A 369 10.18 -1.63 -6.88
N SER A 370 9.45 -0.52 -6.77
CA SER A 370 8.05 -0.43 -7.16
C SER A 370 7.75 0.94 -7.78
N ARG A 371 6.66 1.00 -8.56
CA ARG A 371 6.21 2.26 -9.18
C ARG A 371 5.94 3.34 -8.14
N GLU A 372 5.32 2.98 -7.05
CA GLU A 372 4.96 3.90 -5.97
C GLU A 372 6.20 4.49 -5.29
N VAL A 373 7.22 3.69 -5.00
CA VAL A 373 8.48 4.17 -4.41
C VAL A 373 9.24 5.08 -5.38
N ALA A 374 9.27 4.72 -6.68
CA ALA A 374 9.90 5.55 -7.71
C ALA A 374 9.19 6.90 -7.88
N ILE A 375 7.86 6.92 -7.81
CA ILE A 375 7.09 8.16 -7.83
C ILE A 375 7.45 9.05 -6.64
N VAL A 376 7.57 8.48 -5.43
CA VAL A 376 7.97 9.24 -4.25
C VAL A 376 9.40 9.75 -4.39
N SER A 377 10.34 8.96 -4.92
CA SER A 377 11.71 9.41 -5.22
C SER A 377 11.76 10.59 -6.20
N LEU A 378 10.93 10.56 -7.24
CA LEU A 378 10.79 11.66 -8.19
C LEU A 378 10.13 12.89 -7.54
N ALA A 379 9.09 12.68 -6.74
CA ALA A 379 8.36 13.76 -6.07
C ALA A 379 9.22 14.46 -5.02
N ASP A 380 9.99 13.71 -4.22
CA ASP A 380 10.94 14.20 -3.23
C ASP A 380 11.97 15.13 -3.88
N THR A 381 12.68 14.62 -4.90
CA THR A 381 13.68 15.41 -5.63
C THR A 381 13.05 16.64 -6.30
N THR A 382 11.87 16.49 -6.90
CA THR A 382 11.17 17.59 -7.57
C THR A 382 10.74 18.68 -6.59
N GLU A 383 10.21 18.31 -5.44
CA GLU A 383 9.81 19.24 -4.38
C GLU A 383 11.03 20.00 -3.86
N ALA A 384 12.11 19.27 -3.50
CA ALA A 384 13.33 19.87 -2.99
C ALA A 384 13.98 20.88 -3.95
N VAL A 385 14.08 20.54 -5.24
CA VAL A 385 14.63 21.45 -6.25
C VAL A 385 13.68 22.60 -6.54
N SER A 386 12.34 22.37 -6.51
CA SER A 386 11.38 23.45 -6.78
C SER A 386 11.46 24.62 -5.80
N ARG A 387 11.89 24.37 -4.56
CA ARG A 387 12.11 25.41 -3.54
C ARG A 387 13.28 26.34 -3.85
N THR A 388 14.18 25.97 -4.74
CA THR A 388 15.32 26.81 -5.16
C THR A 388 14.96 27.79 -6.28
N LEU A 389 13.76 27.73 -6.83
CA LEU A 389 13.30 28.65 -7.86
C LEU A 389 12.99 30.03 -7.26
N GLU A 390 13.76 31.04 -7.65
CA GLU A 390 13.52 32.43 -7.22
C GLU A 390 12.18 32.96 -7.76
N GLU A 391 11.84 32.61 -9.01
CA GLU A 391 10.59 32.98 -9.68
C GLU A 391 9.93 31.73 -10.30
N PRO A 392 9.01 31.07 -9.60
CA PRO A 392 8.38 29.84 -10.07
C PRO A 392 7.28 30.11 -11.10
N THR A 393 7.67 30.46 -12.33
CA THR A 393 6.72 30.57 -13.44
C THR A 393 6.32 29.17 -13.95
N PRO A 394 5.12 29.00 -14.54
CA PRO A 394 4.67 27.71 -15.05
C PRO A 394 5.67 27.05 -16.03
N LYS A 395 6.35 27.85 -16.86
CA LYS A 395 7.35 27.35 -17.79
C LYS A 395 8.61 26.84 -17.05
N ARG A 396 9.12 27.60 -16.06
CA ARG A 396 10.29 27.20 -15.26
C ARG A 396 9.99 25.93 -14.44
N ILE A 397 8.79 25.81 -13.89
CA ILE A 397 8.34 24.61 -13.19
C ILE A 397 8.34 23.42 -14.15
N GLU A 398 7.78 23.57 -15.35
CA GLU A 398 7.75 22.50 -16.34
C GLU A 398 9.16 22.04 -16.76
N GLU A 399 10.06 22.97 -17.02
CA GLU A 399 11.46 22.69 -17.39
C GLU A 399 12.17 21.94 -16.24
N LEU A 400 12.00 22.39 -15.00
CA LEU A 400 12.57 21.75 -13.81
C LEU A 400 12.06 20.31 -13.64
N VAL A 401 10.76 20.09 -13.71
CA VAL A 401 10.17 18.74 -13.55
C VAL A 401 10.72 17.80 -14.63
N LYS A 402 10.76 18.25 -15.91
CA LYS A 402 11.33 17.48 -17.01
C LYS A 402 12.81 17.14 -16.77
N GLU A 403 13.59 18.10 -16.28
CA GLU A 403 15.01 17.90 -16.01
C GLU A 403 15.24 16.89 -14.88
N VAL A 404 14.51 16.99 -13.78
CA VAL A 404 14.60 16.04 -12.66
C VAL A 404 14.26 14.61 -13.11
N VAL A 405 13.14 14.43 -13.81
CA VAL A 405 12.71 13.11 -14.31
C VAL A 405 13.73 12.54 -15.29
N ARG A 406 14.20 13.37 -16.25
CA ARG A 406 15.20 12.97 -17.23
C ARG A 406 16.51 12.57 -16.58
N LYS A 407 17.00 13.35 -15.59
CA LYS A 407 18.23 13.07 -14.89
C LYS A 407 18.16 11.74 -14.15
N LYS A 408 17.12 11.51 -13.35
CA LYS A 408 16.90 10.26 -12.62
C LYS A 408 16.80 9.04 -13.57
N PHE A 409 16.15 9.21 -14.72
CA PHE A 409 16.08 8.17 -15.75
C PHE A 409 17.45 7.87 -16.36
N LEU A 410 18.23 8.89 -16.75
CA LEU A 410 19.55 8.70 -17.35
C LEU A 410 20.60 8.15 -16.38
N GLU A 411 20.46 8.43 -15.08
CA GLU A 411 21.30 7.86 -14.01
C GLU A 411 20.95 6.42 -13.66
N GLY A 412 19.90 5.83 -14.28
CA GLY A 412 19.44 4.45 -14.02
C GLY A 412 18.72 4.27 -12.69
N GLU A 413 18.34 5.36 -12.01
CA GLU A 413 17.68 5.32 -10.70
C GLU A 413 16.27 4.69 -10.76
N LEU A 414 15.68 4.55 -11.95
CA LEU A 414 14.34 4.03 -12.18
C LEU A 414 14.31 2.60 -12.75
N ASP A 415 15.48 1.97 -12.98
CA ASP A 415 15.60 0.71 -13.73
C ASP A 415 14.87 -0.49 -13.09
N GLU A 416 14.73 -0.49 -11.76
CA GLU A 416 14.07 -1.57 -11.02
C GLU A 416 12.60 -1.24 -10.67
N SER A 417 12.11 -0.06 -11.07
CA SER A 417 10.80 0.46 -10.65
C SER A 417 9.60 -0.10 -11.41
N GLY A 418 9.81 -0.58 -12.64
CA GLY A 418 8.73 -0.97 -13.56
C GLY A 418 7.95 0.20 -14.17
N LEU A 419 8.46 1.45 -14.07
CA LEU A 419 7.88 2.60 -14.75
C LEU A 419 8.18 2.56 -16.25
N THR A 420 7.18 2.86 -17.07
CA THR A 420 7.34 3.02 -18.53
C THR A 420 7.58 4.48 -18.89
N LEU A 421 8.09 4.74 -20.10
CA LEU A 421 8.23 6.11 -20.63
C LEU A 421 6.88 6.85 -20.68
N SER A 422 5.79 6.14 -21.00
CA SER A 422 4.44 6.68 -20.94
C SER A 422 4.02 7.08 -19.54
N ASP A 423 4.43 6.31 -18.52
CA ASP A 423 4.16 6.65 -17.11
C ASP A 423 4.94 7.91 -16.72
N LEU A 424 6.20 8.03 -17.12
CA LEU A 424 7.02 9.22 -16.84
C LEU A 424 6.39 10.50 -17.42
N ASP A 425 5.84 10.45 -18.66
CA ASP A 425 5.14 11.60 -19.24
C ASP A 425 3.90 12.00 -18.43
N LYS A 426 3.12 11.03 -17.96
CA LYS A 426 1.95 11.29 -17.10
C LYS A 426 2.35 11.86 -15.74
N ILE A 427 3.44 11.35 -15.14
CA ILE A 427 3.99 11.84 -13.87
C ILE A 427 4.44 13.30 -14.02
N ILE A 428 5.15 13.65 -15.09
CA ILE A 428 5.57 15.04 -15.39
C ILE A 428 4.36 15.97 -15.45
N LYS A 429 3.30 15.58 -16.16
CA LYS A 429 2.06 16.38 -16.28
C LYS A 429 1.38 16.56 -14.91
N SER A 430 1.33 15.50 -14.11
CA SER A 430 0.73 15.53 -12.79
C SER A 430 1.52 16.44 -11.84
N PHE A 431 2.85 16.32 -11.80
CA PHE A 431 3.70 17.17 -10.96
C PHE A 431 3.59 18.64 -11.33
N ASN A 432 3.59 18.95 -12.64
CA ASN A 432 3.39 20.32 -13.13
C ASN A 432 2.06 20.90 -12.67
N HIS A 433 0.98 20.12 -12.73
CA HIS A 433 -0.34 20.58 -12.28
C HIS A 433 -0.33 20.94 -10.78
N ILE A 434 0.21 20.06 -9.94
CA ILE A 434 0.26 20.28 -8.48
C ILE A 434 1.20 21.42 -8.10
N LEU A 435 2.43 21.48 -8.68
CA LEU A 435 3.38 22.55 -8.36
C LEU A 435 2.88 23.92 -8.79
N ASN A 436 2.25 24.04 -9.95
CA ASN A 436 1.62 25.29 -10.35
C ASN A 436 0.54 25.73 -9.35
N ALA A 437 -0.23 24.82 -8.80
CA ALA A 437 -1.21 25.14 -7.76
C ALA A 437 -0.56 25.56 -6.43
N VAL A 438 0.56 24.89 -6.04
CA VAL A 438 1.31 25.21 -4.81
C VAL A 438 1.95 26.60 -4.89
N PHE A 439 2.53 26.95 -6.06
CA PHE A 439 3.22 28.23 -6.28
C PHE A 439 2.30 29.33 -6.77
N HIS A 440 0.99 29.08 -6.90
CA HIS A 440 0.04 30.13 -7.33
C HIS A 440 0.05 31.27 -6.30
N THR A 441 0.57 32.41 -6.70
CA THR A 441 0.63 33.63 -5.87
C THR A 441 -0.78 34.06 -5.48
N ARG A 442 -1.03 34.17 -4.18
CA ARG A 442 -2.26 34.82 -3.71
C ARG A 442 -2.29 36.25 -4.25
N VAL A 443 -3.39 36.67 -4.82
CA VAL A 443 -3.63 38.05 -5.23
C VAL A 443 -3.31 38.93 -4.03
N ILE A 444 -2.32 39.83 -4.20
CA ILE A 444 -2.03 40.86 -3.18
C ILE A 444 -3.23 41.78 -3.22
N TYR A 445 -4.09 41.69 -2.20
CA TYR A 445 -5.15 42.67 -2.04
C TYR A 445 -4.51 44.03 -1.89
N PRO A 446 -4.92 45.06 -2.70
CA PRO A 446 -4.46 46.43 -2.47
C PRO A 446 -4.71 46.82 -1.02
N LYS A 447 -3.70 47.30 -0.33
CA LYS A 447 -3.92 47.89 1.00
C LYS A 447 -4.88 49.05 0.82
N ASP A 448 -5.99 49.03 1.56
CA ASP A 448 -6.92 50.13 1.59
C ASP A 448 -6.19 51.39 2.11
N GLU A 449 -5.85 52.30 1.20
CA GLU A 449 -5.21 53.59 1.54
C GLU A 449 -6.08 54.49 2.43
N SER A 450 -7.33 54.06 2.70
CA SER A 450 -8.26 54.78 3.55
C SER A 450 -7.95 54.68 5.06
N SER A 451 -7.16 53.67 5.49
CA SER A 451 -6.81 53.51 6.91
C SER A 451 -5.63 54.41 7.36
N ASP A 452 -4.70 54.78 6.44
CA ASP A 452 -3.57 55.62 6.80
C ASP A 452 -3.92 57.11 6.85
N LYS A 453 -4.97 57.56 6.10
CA LYS A 453 -5.47 58.95 6.18
C LYS A 453 -6.24 59.26 7.47
N LYS A 454 -6.78 58.25 8.16
CA LYS A 454 -7.43 58.44 9.47
C LYS A 454 -6.43 58.51 10.63
N SER A 455 -5.30 57.85 10.54
CA SER A 455 -4.27 57.89 11.59
C SER A 455 -3.44 59.17 11.57
N THR A 456 -3.28 59.81 10.41
CA THR A 456 -2.58 61.10 10.29
C THR A 456 -3.46 62.26 10.76
N LYS A 457 -4.79 62.26 10.49
CA LYS A 457 -5.70 63.30 11.00
C LYS A 457 -5.91 63.27 12.51
N LEU A 458 -5.79 62.12 13.16
CA LEU A 458 -5.89 61.98 14.62
C LEU A 458 -4.64 62.40 15.37
N LYS A 459 -3.50 62.61 14.69
CA LYS A 459 -2.26 63.17 15.28
C LYS A 459 -2.21 64.68 15.14
N GLU A 460 -2.76 65.29 14.08
CA GLU A 460 -2.81 66.76 13.91
C GLU A 460 -3.84 67.46 14.81
N ASP A 461 -4.90 66.75 15.25
CA ASP A 461 -5.88 67.31 16.19
C ASP A 461 -5.51 67.17 17.68
N LYS A 462 -4.37 66.60 18.02
CA LYS A 462 -3.86 66.51 19.39
C LYS A 462 -2.75 67.49 19.71
N ASP A 463 -2.23 68.20 18.72
CA ASP A 463 -1.18 69.21 18.86
C ASP A 463 -1.71 70.65 18.63
N LYS A 464 -3.01 70.85 18.73
CA LYS A 464 -3.69 72.16 18.85
C LYS A 464 -4.41 72.20 20.22
#